data_ad315bd6fc31cff98d0ee9f952982118
#
_entry.id   ad315bd6fc31cff98d0ee9f952982118
#
_cell.length_a   1.000
_cell.length_b   1.000
_cell.length_c   1.000
_cell.angle_alpha   90.00
_cell.angle_beta   90.00
_cell.angle_gamma   90.00
#
_symmetry.space_group_name_H-M   'P 1'
#
loop_
_entity.id
_entity.type
_entity.pdbx_description
1 polymer ?
#
loop_
_entity_poly.entity_id
_entity_poly.type
_entity_poly.pdbx_seq_one_letter_code
_entity_poly.pdbx_strand_id
1 'polypeptide(L)'
;FQRAQLADDAQFRRRQALGACANLFANHLYYWGDIHYTQTLGPERAHAMNAVGTALDHGVPVAIHCDAPVTPLSPFFTAWCAVNRRTSGGRMLGAGERISVAQALHAITLGAAYTLKLDHEIGSLECGKRADLAVLDDDPEEIGAERLCDVRVAGTMLGGRWFAAPGRS
;
A
#
# COMPACT_ATOMS: atom_id res chain seq x y z
N PHE A 1 13.17 -5.89 2.69
CA PHE A 1 12.94 -5.56 4.12
C PHE A 1 11.45 -5.41 4.37
N GLN A 2 10.89 -6.22 5.26
CA GLN A 2 9.51 -6.07 5.73
C GLN A 2 9.46 -5.21 6.99
N ARG A 3 8.37 -4.42 7.14
CA ARG A 3 8.08 -3.62 8.33
C ARG A 3 9.12 -2.52 8.62
N ALA A 4 9.54 -1.78 7.60
CA ALA A 4 10.43 -0.62 7.77
C ALA A 4 9.71 0.60 8.39
N GLN A 5 8.90 0.37 9.41
CA GLN A 5 7.88 1.27 9.94
C GLN A 5 8.42 2.60 10.47
N LEU A 6 9.60 2.58 11.09
CA LEU A 6 10.27 3.76 11.65
C LEU A 6 11.57 4.07 10.91
N ALA A 7 11.68 3.65 9.65
CA ALA A 7 12.84 3.97 8.85
C ALA A 7 12.89 5.48 8.56
N ASP A 8 14.07 6.06 8.71
CA ASP A 8 14.35 7.45 8.44
C ASP A 8 14.92 7.67 7.02
N ASP A 9 15.10 8.93 6.65
CA ASP A 9 15.67 9.37 5.38
C ASP A 9 17.02 8.71 5.06
N ALA A 10 17.94 8.68 6.02
CA ALA A 10 19.28 8.10 5.83
C ALA A 10 19.18 6.58 5.57
N GLN A 11 18.25 5.90 6.23
CA GLN A 11 18.02 4.47 6.05
C GLN A 11 17.40 4.17 4.68
N PHE A 12 16.49 5.00 4.17
CA PHE A 12 15.95 4.83 2.81
C PHE A 12 17.00 5.10 1.75
N ARG A 13 17.82 6.13 1.90
CA ARG A 13 18.96 6.40 1.02
C ARG A 13 19.93 5.21 0.97
N ARG A 14 20.24 4.61 2.13
CA ARG A 14 21.09 3.42 2.19
C ARG A 14 20.44 2.21 1.53
N ARG A 15 19.12 2.02 1.68
CA ARG A 15 18.39 0.94 0.98
C ARG A 15 18.47 1.09 -0.52
N GLN A 16 18.25 2.28 -1.03
CA GLN A 16 18.37 2.56 -2.46
C GLN A 16 19.77 2.21 -2.97
N ALA A 17 20.82 2.65 -2.29
CA ALA A 17 22.20 2.36 -2.67
C ALA A 17 22.54 0.85 -2.66
N LEU A 18 21.83 0.05 -1.87
CA LEU A 18 21.96 -1.40 -1.78
C LEU A 18 21.02 -2.18 -2.73
N GLY A 19 20.19 -1.49 -3.51
CA GLY A 19 19.16 -2.12 -4.35
C GLY A 19 18.08 -2.87 -3.55
N ALA A 20 17.87 -2.47 -2.29
CA ALA A 20 16.91 -3.13 -1.41
C ALA A 20 15.54 -2.47 -1.52
N CYS A 21 14.47 -3.28 -1.60
CA CYS A 21 13.08 -2.83 -1.56
C CYS A 21 12.56 -2.68 -0.11
N ALA A 22 11.44 -1.97 0.05
CA ALA A 22 10.74 -1.81 1.32
C ALA A 22 9.29 -2.31 1.19
N ASN A 23 8.81 -3.02 2.20
CA ASN A 23 7.40 -3.39 2.34
C ASN A 23 6.87 -2.76 3.64
N LEU A 24 5.92 -1.84 3.53
CA LEU A 24 5.47 -0.96 4.61
C LEU A 24 4.05 -1.30 5.04
N PHE A 25 3.82 -1.40 6.37
CA PHE A 25 2.51 -1.72 6.94
C PHE A 25 1.61 -0.47 6.98
N ALA A 26 0.94 -0.16 5.87
CA ALA A 26 0.13 1.06 5.75
C ALA A 26 -1.06 1.10 6.72
N ASN A 27 -1.77 -0.01 6.92
CA ASN A 27 -2.92 -0.10 7.82
C ASN A 27 -2.57 0.19 9.28
N HIS A 28 -1.30 0.00 9.69
CA HIS A 28 -0.85 0.26 11.05
C HIS A 28 -1.12 1.70 11.48
N LEU A 29 -0.98 2.64 10.55
CA LEU A 29 -1.25 4.05 10.81
C LEU A 29 -2.73 4.28 11.20
N TYR A 30 -3.65 3.63 10.51
CA TYR A 30 -5.08 3.75 10.80
C TYR A 30 -5.43 3.22 12.20
N TYR A 31 -5.01 1.99 12.51
CA TYR A 31 -5.42 1.31 13.74
C TYR A 31 -4.68 1.79 14.99
N TRP A 32 -3.40 2.12 14.89
CA TRP A 32 -2.56 2.43 16.06
C TRP A 32 -1.95 3.85 16.03
N GLY A 33 -2.18 4.62 14.99
CA GLY A 33 -1.57 5.93 14.83
C GLY A 33 -1.85 6.90 15.98
N ASP A 34 -3.08 6.91 16.51
CA ASP A 34 -3.42 7.79 17.65
C ASP A 34 -2.69 7.39 18.93
N ILE A 35 -2.56 6.08 19.21
CA ILE A 35 -1.79 5.58 20.36
C ILE A 35 -0.31 5.91 20.20
N HIS A 36 0.23 5.75 19.00
CA HIS A 36 1.61 6.12 18.72
C HIS A 36 1.85 7.61 18.89
N TYR A 37 0.93 8.43 18.42
CA TYR A 37 1.02 9.88 18.58
C TYR A 37 0.99 10.33 20.04
N THR A 38 0.08 9.75 20.86
CA THR A 38 -0.20 10.24 22.21
C THR A 38 0.62 9.56 23.32
N GLN A 39 1.03 8.28 23.13
CA GLN A 39 1.56 7.46 24.22
C GLN A 39 2.93 6.84 23.95
N THR A 40 3.19 6.32 22.74
CA THR A 40 4.35 5.44 22.54
C THR A 40 5.51 6.07 21.79
N LEU A 41 5.25 6.88 20.76
CA LEU A 41 6.29 7.48 19.91
C LEU A 41 6.41 8.99 20.08
N GLY A 42 5.33 9.63 20.49
CA GLY A 42 5.18 11.08 20.44
C GLY A 42 4.89 11.62 19.02
N PRO A 43 4.50 12.91 18.92
CA PRO A 43 4.05 13.50 17.66
C PRO A 43 5.06 13.39 16.51
N GLU A 44 6.29 13.76 16.74
CA GLU A 44 7.35 13.81 15.71
C GLU A 44 7.54 12.45 15.04
N ARG A 45 7.79 11.39 15.82
CA ARG A 45 8.04 10.05 15.29
C ARG A 45 6.78 9.40 14.72
N ALA A 46 5.61 9.71 15.29
CA ALA A 46 4.34 9.22 14.75
C ALA A 46 4.03 9.82 13.37
N HIS A 47 4.38 11.08 13.12
CA HIS A 47 4.28 11.69 11.79
C HIS A 47 5.22 11.04 10.77
N ALA A 48 6.41 10.61 11.18
CA ALA A 48 7.40 10.00 10.31
C ALA A 48 7.20 8.49 10.07
N MET A 49 6.26 7.84 10.79
CA MET A 49 6.08 6.39 10.65
C MET A 49 5.51 5.99 9.27
N ASN A 50 5.93 4.81 8.78
CA ASN A 50 5.52 4.28 7.47
C ASN A 50 5.71 5.32 6.35
N ALA A 51 6.92 5.85 6.22
CA ALA A 51 7.29 6.93 5.32
C ALA A 51 7.37 6.43 3.86
N VAL A 52 6.21 6.20 3.24
CA VAL A 52 6.11 5.71 1.85
C VAL A 52 6.56 6.79 0.87
N GLY A 53 6.18 8.06 1.11
CA GLY A 53 6.60 9.19 0.29
C GLY A 53 8.10 9.32 0.24
N THR A 54 8.76 9.40 1.40
CA THR A 54 10.24 9.44 1.49
C THR A 54 10.90 8.26 0.80
N ALA A 55 10.37 7.04 0.95
CA ALA A 55 10.93 5.86 0.27
C ALA A 55 10.88 6.00 -1.26
N LEU A 56 9.75 6.48 -1.80
CA LEU A 56 9.59 6.71 -3.24
C LEU A 56 10.48 7.84 -3.75
N ASP A 57 10.63 8.94 -2.99
CA ASP A 57 11.49 10.07 -3.34
C ASP A 57 12.96 9.65 -3.45
N HIS A 58 13.38 8.67 -2.65
CA HIS A 58 14.71 8.05 -2.78
C HIS A 58 14.80 6.97 -3.87
N GLY A 59 13.74 6.71 -4.60
CA GLY A 59 13.73 5.66 -5.63
C GLY A 59 13.82 4.24 -5.06
N VAL A 60 13.44 4.04 -3.79
CA VAL A 60 13.33 2.69 -3.20
C VAL A 60 12.08 2.01 -3.75
N PRO A 61 12.18 0.81 -4.33
CA PRO A 61 11.00 0.04 -4.72
C PRO A 61 10.14 -0.29 -3.50
N VAL A 62 8.86 0.10 -3.54
CA VAL A 62 7.94 -0.01 -2.40
C VAL A 62 6.80 -0.95 -2.69
N ALA A 63 6.47 -1.78 -1.72
CA ALA A 63 5.18 -2.42 -1.54
C ALA A 63 4.52 -1.94 -0.24
N ILE A 64 3.21 -2.02 -0.17
CA ILE A 64 2.44 -1.78 1.06
C ILE A 64 1.59 -3.02 1.38
N HIS A 65 1.38 -3.27 2.67
CA HIS A 65 0.64 -4.44 3.14
C HIS A 65 -0.27 -4.13 4.32
N CYS A 66 -1.20 -5.05 4.58
CA CYS A 66 -2.14 -5.00 5.71
C CYS A 66 -1.73 -5.88 6.90
N ASP A 67 -0.70 -6.71 6.75
CA ASP A 67 -0.23 -7.67 7.76
C ASP A 67 -1.35 -8.65 8.20
N ALA A 68 -2.15 -9.14 7.26
CA ALA A 68 -3.21 -10.11 7.56
C ALA A 68 -2.66 -11.34 8.31
N PRO A 69 -3.34 -11.85 9.34
CA PRO A 69 -4.68 -11.47 9.84
C PRO A 69 -4.69 -10.35 10.91
N VAL A 70 -3.57 -9.65 11.13
CA VAL A 70 -3.47 -8.56 12.13
C VAL A 70 -4.46 -7.43 11.81
N THR A 71 -4.61 -7.09 10.53
CA THR A 71 -5.71 -6.27 10.03
C THR A 71 -6.42 -6.98 8.88
N PRO A 72 -7.66 -6.60 8.54
CA PRO A 72 -8.40 -7.23 7.46
C PRO A 72 -7.66 -7.19 6.11
N LEU A 73 -7.77 -8.26 5.34
CA LEU A 73 -7.22 -8.32 3.99
C LEU A 73 -8.09 -7.49 3.04
N SER A 74 -7.71 -6.24 2.83
CA SER A 74 -8.36 -5.31 1.91
C SER A 74 -7.31 -4.45 1.20
N PRO A 75 -6.90 -4.80 -0.04
CA PRO A 75 -5.88 -4.04 -0.76
C PRO A 75 -6.24 -2.57 -0.97
N PHE A 76 -7.51 -2.25 -1.29
CA PHE A 76 -7.95 -0.86 -1.47
C PHE A 76 -7.97 -0.07 -0.17
N PHE A 77 -8.32 -0.70 0.96
CA PHE A 77 -8.18 -0.04 2.26
C PHE A 77 -6.70 0.20 2.61
N THR A 78 -5.82 -0.73 2.28
CA THR A 78 -4.37 -0.56 2.45
C THR A 78 -3.84 0.61 1.62
N ALA A 79 -4.26 0.70 0.34
CA ALA A 79 -3.95 1.84 -0.52
C ALA A 79 -4.52 3.15 0.04
N TRP A 80 -5.77 3.15 0.50
CA TRP A 80 -6.41 4.30 1.14
C TRP A 80 -5.63 4.80 2.35
N CYS A 81 -5.13 3.90 3.20
CA CYS A 81 -4.31 4.25 4.36
C CYS A 81 -3.02 4.99 3.95
N ALA A 82 -2.35 4.55 2.90
CA ALA A 82 -1.13 5.19 2.40
C ALA A 82 -1.40 6.56 1.74
N VAL A 83 -2.50 6.66 0.99
CA VAL A 83 -2.89 7.90 0.28
C VAL A 83 -3.39 8.96 1.26
N ASN A 84 -4.24 8.60 2.22
CA ASN A 84 -4.90 9.57 3.11
C ASN A 84 -4.18 9.77 4.43
N ARG A 85 -3.46 8.79 4.92
CA ARG A 85 -2.70 8.84 6.18
C ARG A 85 -3.53 9.28 7.38
N ARG A 86 -4.79 8.84 7.43
CA ARG A 86 -5.71 9.13 8.53
C ARG A 86 -5.76 7.98 9.53
N THR A 87 -5.76 8.32 10.81
CA THR A 87 -6.02 7.37 11.91
C THR A 87 -7.52 7.09 12.01
N SER A 88 -7.91 6.07 12.77
CA SER A 88 -9.31 5.80 13.10
C SER A 88 -9.99 6.93 13.87
N GLY A 89 -9.23 7.76 14.60
CA GLY A 89 -9.71 8.98 15.24
C GLY A 89 -9.76 10.20 14.31
N GLY A 90 -9.42 10.04 13.01
CA GLY A 90 -9.48 11.12 12.01
C GLY A 90 -8.23 12.00 11.94
N ARG A 91 -7.21 11.75 12.76
CA ARG A 91 -5.96 12.51 12.73
C ARG A 91 -5.17 12.20 11.47
N MET A 92 -4.65 13.23 10.79
CA MET A 92 -3.69 13.05 9.71
C MET A 92 -2.28 12.97 10.29
N LEU A 93 -1.54 11.91 9.98
CA LEU A 93 -0.15 11.71 10.39
C LEU A 93 0.81 11.80 9.21
N GLY A 94 1.71 12.80 9.23
CA GLY A 94 2.74 12.96 8.21
C GLY A 94 2.17 13.28 6.83
N ALA A 95 1.54 14.44 6.67
CA ALA A 95 0.93 14.86 5.40
C ALA A 95 1.91 14.82 4.20
N GLY A 96 3.21 15.07 4.44
CA GLY A 96 4.27 15.00 3.43
C GLY A 96 4.59 13.58 2.96
N GLU A 97 4.14 12.56 3.69
CA GLU A 97 4.33 11.15 3.33
C GLU A 97 3.16 10.56 2.55
N ARG A 98 2.16 11.37 2.18
CA ARG A 98 1.05 10.95 1.33
C ARG A 98 1.55 10.64 -0.07
N ILE A 99 1.01 9.58 -0.65
CA ILE A 99 1.29 9.19 -2.03
C ILE A 99 0.04 9.35 -2.90
N SER A 100 0.21 9.38 -4.21
CA SER A 100 -0.92 9.41 -5.14
C SER A 100 -1.65 8.07 -5.19
N VAL A 101 -2.89 8.08 -5.71
CA VAL A 101 -3.65 6.84 -5.96
C VAL A 101 -2.87 5.92 -6.89
N ALA A 102 -2.32 6.43 -7.99
CA ALA A 102 -1.51 5.65 -8.93
C ALA A 102 -0.30 4.99 -8.25
N GLN A 103 0.42 5.72 -7.37
CA GLN A 103 1.54 5.17 -6.61
C GLN A 103 1.08 4.07 -5.63
N ALA A 104 -0.08 4.25 -5.00
CA ALA A 104 -0.63 3.25 -4.09
C ALA A 104 -1.08 1.99 -4.84
N LEU A 105 -1.73 2.13 -6.00
CA LEU A 105 -2.09 1.00 -6.88
C LEU A 105 -0.85 0.25 -7.34
N HIS A 106 0.19 0.96 -7.76
CA HIS A 106 1.48 0.35 -8.10
C HIS A 106 2.05 -0.45 -6.91
N ALA A 107 2.02 0.12 -5.69
CA ALA A 107 2.59 -0.50 -4.50
C ALA A 107 1.84 -1.77 -4.04
N ILE A 108 0.53 -1.90 -4.34
CA ILE A 108 -0.24 -3.13 -4.06
C ILE A 108 -0.24 -4.15 -5.21
N THR A 109 0.31 -3.79 -6.38
CA THR A 109 0.36 -4.66 -7.57
C THR A 109 1.80 -4.95 -8.00
N LEU A 110 2.34 -4.20 -8.94
CA LEU A 110 3.68 -4.42 -9.48
C LEU A 110 4.79 -4.26 -8.43
N GLY A 111 4.66 -3.27 -7.54
CA GLY A 111 5.59 -3.10 -6.40
C GLY A 111 5.58 -4.31 -5.47
N ALA A 112 4.39 -4.87 -5.17
CA ALA A 112 4.28 -6.09 -4.39
C ALA A 112 4.91 -7.30 -5.10
N ALA A 113 4.63 -7.47 -6.39
CA ALA A 113 5.23 -8.52 -7.22
C ALA A 113 6.76 -8.40 -7.24
N TYR A 114 7.29 -7.18 -7.39
CA TYR A 114 8.74 -6.92 -7.38
C TYR A 114 9.40 -7.36 -6.06
N THR A 115 8.78 -7.05 -4.91
CA THR A 115 9.34 -7.45 -3.61
C THR A 115 9.39 -8.98 -3.42
N LEU A 116 8.56 -9.71 -4.17
CA LEU A 116 8.51 -11.17 -4.19
C LEU A 116 9.35 -11.78 -5.32
N LYS A 117 9.97 -10.95 -6.19
CA LYS A 117 10.67 -11.35 -7.42
C LYS A 117 9.77 -12.08 -8.43
N LEU A 118 8.51 -11.66 -8.49
CA LEU A 118 7.49 -12.20 -9.41
C LEU A 118 7.02 -11.15 -10.43
N ASP A 119 7.66 -9.99 -10.48
CA ASP A 119 7.29 -8.87 -11.36
C ASP A 119 7.42 -9.19 -12.86
N HIS A 120 8.17 -10.24 -13.22
CA HIS A 120 8.24 -10.78 -14.56
C HIS A 120 7.06 -11.71 -14.93
N GLU A 121 6.30 -12.18 -13.94
CA GLU A 121 5.16 -13.09 -14.12
C GLU A 121 3.81 -12.43 -13.86
N ILE A 122 3.73 -11.51 -12.87
CA ILE A 122 2.48 -10.92 -12.37
C ILE A 122 2.66 -9.43 -12.02
N GLY A 123 1.59 -8.77 -11.59
CA GLY A 123 1.59 -7.41 -11.03
C GLY A 123 1.32 -6.31 -12.05
N SER A 124 1.32 -6.61 -13.35
CA SER A 124 0.92 -5.69 -14.42
C SER A 124 0.24 -6.43 -15.57
N LEU A 125 -0.53 -5.69 -16.37
CA LEU A 125 -1.20 -6.23 -17.55
C LEU A 125 -0.29 -6.08 -18.78
N GLU A 126 0.57 -7.07 -18.99
CA GLU A 126 1.54 -7.10 -20.07
C GLU A 126 1.51 -8.45 -20.80
N CYS A 127 1.77 -8.43 -22.10
CA CYS A 127 1.88 -9.67 -22.90
C CYS A 127 2.97 -10.58 -22.32
N GLY A 128 2.64 -11.84 -22.12
CA GLY A 128 3.55 -12.84 -21.56
C GLY A 128 3.44 -13.05 -20.05
N LYS A 129 2.78 -12.15 -19.33
CA LYS A 129 2.46 -12.35 -17.91
C LYS A 129 1.20 -13.19 -17.72
N ARG A 130 1.05 -13.73 -16.53
CA ARG A 130 -0.13 -14.50 -16.14
C ARG A 130 -1.35 -13.60 -16.10
N ALA A 131 -2.49 -14.14 -16.51
CA ALA A 131 -3.78 -13.44 -16.40
C ALA A 131 -4.30 -13.50 -14.94
N ASP A 132 -3.56 -12.84 -14.04
CA ASP A 132 -3.89 -12.64 -12.62
C ASP A 132 -4.32 -11.17 -12.46
N LEU A 133 -5.62 -10.92 -12.39
CA LEU A 133 -6.18 -9.56 -12.40
C LEU A 133 -7.44 -9.45 -11.53
N ALA A 134 -7.81 -8.24 -11.17
CA ALA A 134 -9.08 -7.91 -10.56
C ALA A 134 -9.91 -7.05 -11.53
N VAL A 135 -11.20 -7.33 -11.62
CA VAL A 135 -12.17 -6.50 -12.33
C VAL A 135 -12.92 -5.67 -11.30
N LEU A 136 -12.94 -4.36 -11.50
CA LEU A 136 -13.48 -3.39 -10.57
C LEU A 136 -14.77 -2.77 -11.12
N ASP A 137 -15.66 -2.32 -10.25
CA ASP A 137 -16.87 -1.61 -10.65
C ASP A 137 -16.61 -0.15 -10.99
N ASP A 138 -15.60 0.45 -10.33
CA ASP A 138 -15.24 1.86 -10.45
C ASP A 138 -13.76 1.99 -10.82
N ASP A 139 -13.39 3.08 -11.51
CA ASP A 139 -12.00 3.44 -11.71
C ASP A 139 -11.42 4.02 -10.40
N PRO A 140 -10.40 3.40 -9.81
CA PRO A 140 -9.81 3.86 -8.55
C PRO A 140 -9.20 5.27 -8.64
N GLU A 141 -8.77 5.71 -9.81
CA GLU A 141 -8.21 7.06 -10.01
C GLU A 141 -9.31 8.10 -10.11
N GLU A 142 -10.42 7.78 -10.79
CA GLU A 142 -11.57 8.69 -10.95
C GLU A 142 -12.40 8.83 -9.67
N ILE A 143 -12.57 7.76 -8.88
CA ILE A 143 -13.34 7.79 -7.65
C ILE A 143 -12.72 8.70 -6.59
N GLY A 144 -11.40 8.91 -6.67
CA GLY A 144 -10.63 9.83 -5.84
C GLY A 144 -10.14 9.24 -4.52
N ALA A 145 -9.14 9.90 -3.95
CA ALA A 145 -8.38 9.43 -2.79
C ALA A 145 -9.25 9.09 -1.56
N GLU A 146 -10.24 9.92 -1.25
CA GLU A 146 -11.10 9.75 -0.06
C GLU A 146 -11.99 8.49 -0.15
N ARG A 147 -12.40 8.13 -1.37
CA ARG A 147 -13.31 7.01 -1.63
C ARG A 147 -12.61 5.74 -2.11
N LEU A 148 -11.30 5.71 -2.13
CA LEU A 148 -10.52 4.57 -2.63
C LEU A 148 -10.88 3.25 -1.90
N CYS A 149 -11.24 3.32 -0.62
CA CYS A 149 -11.70 2.15 0.14
C CYS A 149 -13.10 1.66 -0.24
N ASP A 150 -13.89 2.44 -1.00
CA ASP A 150 -15.23 2.10 -1.45
C ASP A 150 -15.22 1.31 -2.77
N VAL A 151 -14.07 1.23 -3.46
CA VAL A 151 -13.92 0.49 -4.71
C VAL A 151 -14.31 -0.97 -4.52
N ARG A 152 -15.28 -1.40 -5.32
CA ARG A 152 -15.79 -2.78 -5.27
C ARG A 152 -15.15 -3.63 -6.35
N VAL A 153 -14.84 -4.87 -5.96
CA VAL A 153 -14.32 -5.88 -6.87
C VAL A 153 -15.47 -6.69 -7.43
N ALA A 154 -15.65 -6.68 -8.74
CA ALA A 154 -16.66 -7.52 -9.42
C ALA A 154 -16.25 -9.00 -9.42
N GLY A 155 -14.96 -9.25 -9.48
CA GLY A 155 -14.37 -10.57 -9.41
C GLY A 155 -12.87 -10.51 -9.67
N THR A 156 -12.24 -11.67 -9.57
CA THR A 156 -10.80 -11.83 -9.83
C THR A 156 -10.54 -12.92 -10.86
N MET A 157 -9.42 -12.84 -11.53
CA MET A 157 -8.93 -13.87 -12.42
C MET A 157 -7.58 -14.35 -11.91
N LEU A 158 -7.39 -15.66 -11.85
CA LEU A 158 -6.14 -16.29 -11.47
C LEU A 158 -5.74 -17.29 -12.56
N GLY A 159 -4.64 -17.02 -13.23
CA GLY A 159 -4.17 -17.84 -14.35
C GLY A 159 -5.21 -17.98 -15.48
N GLY A 160 -6.01 -16.93 -15.74
CA GLY A 160 -7.09 -16.93 -16.72
C GLY A 160 -8.42 -17.52 -16.25
N ARG A 161 -8.50 -18.06 -15.03
CA ARG A 161 -9.73 -18.59 -14.45
C ARG A 161 -10.46 -17.51 -13.67
N TRP A 162 -11.75 -17.30 -14.00
CA TRP A 162 -12.60 -16.31 -13.35
C TRP A 162 -13.17 -16.81 -12.02
N PHE A 163 -13.22 -15.90 -11.03
CA PHE A 163 -13.85 -16.06 -9.73
C PHE A 163 -14.69 -14.80 -9.46
N ALA A 164 -16.00 -14.95 -9.53
CA ALA A 164 -16.93 -13.85 -9.23
C ALA A 164 -16.86 -13.46 -7.75
N ALA A 165 -17.06 -12.18 -7.44
CA ALA A 165 -17.20 -11.74 -6.07
C ALA A 165 -18.47 -12.35 -5.43
N PRO A 166 -18.50 -12.55 -4.09
CA PRO A 166 -19.68 -13.09 -3.42
C PRO A 166 -20.95 -12.30 -3.76
N GLY A 167 -22.03 -13.02 -4.14
CA GLY A 167 -23.31 -12.42 -4.53
C GLY A 167 -23.39 -11.91 -5.96
N ARG A 168 -22.40 -12.17 -6.79
CA ARG A 168 -22.39 -11.91 -8.24
C ARG A 168 -22.28 -13.23 -9.00
N SER A 169 -23.10 -13.39 -10.02
CA SER A 169 -23.11 -14.54 -10.94
C SER A 169 -22.35 -14.22 -12.23
#